data_1583798f6397cb9f17b17bb076351e7f
#
_entry.id   1583798f6397cb9f17b17bb076351e7f
#
_cell.length_a   1.000
_cell.length_b   1.000
_cell.length_c   1.000
_cell.angle_alpha   90.00
_cell.angle_beta   90.00
_cell.angle_gamma   90.00
#
_symmetry.space_group_name_H-M   'P 1'
#
loop_
_entity.id
_entity.type
_entity.pdbx_description
1 polymer ?
#
loop_
_entity_poly.entity_id
_entity_poly.type
_entity_poly.pdbx_seq_one_letter_code
_entity_poly.pdbx_strand_id
1 'polypeptide(L)'
;MDSVPARPRVAGGYRAALAWMEPWIPVPNINPSWWSLLGLLGSVACLYVASPGGKLALVFGVLLTDWWDGATARRHHRMSGREGYIVDVVIDRFSEAFIFLADISHPLGRVFFVLFLVNTASTLWGARTGKHRILPLRAVWMGVLLWWMVG
;
A
#
# COMPACT_ATOMS: atom_id res chain seq x y z
N MET A 1 5.84 -3.78 29.00
CA MET A 1 6.02 -2.62 28.10
C MET A 1 6.66 -3.16 26.83
N ASP A 2 5.82 -3.57 25.86
CA ASP A 2 6.30 -4.15 24.61
C ASP A 2 6.71 -3.00 23.69
N SER A 3 8.02 -2.88 23.44
CA SER A 3 8.58 -1.87 22.56
C SER A 3 8.07 -2.09 21.13
N VAL A 4 7.35 -1.09 20.60
CA VAL A 4 6.99 -1.06 19.17
C VAL A 4 8.29 -1.13 18.36
N PRO A 5 8.42 -2.08 17.42
CA PRO A 5 9.66 -2.25 16.66
C PRO A 5 10.01 -0.98 15.89
N ALA A 6 11.29 -0.58 15.97
CA ALA A 6 11.80 0.62 15.30
C ALA A 6 11.61 0.52 13.78
N ARG A 7 10.90 1.48 13.21
CA ARG A 7 10.54 1.52 11.79
C ARG A 7 11.76 1.85 10.93
N PRO A 8 11.92 1.27 9.72
CA PRO A 8 13.13 1.40 8.91
C PRO A 8 13.37 2.82 8.40
N ARG A 9 14.65 3.24 8.34
CA ARG A 9 15.13 4.58 7.96
C ARG A 9 14.86 5.01 6.51
N VAL A 10 14.64 4.08 5.58
CA VAL A 10 14.41 4.37 4.14
C VAL A 10 13.09 5.12 3.90
N ALA A 11 12.16 5.08 4.84
CA ALA A 11 10.91 5.82 4.79
C ALA A 11 11.04 7.32 5.18
N GLY A 12 12.23 7.82 5.51
CA GLY A 12 12.41 9.18 6.05
C GLY A 12 12.05 10.27 5.05
N GLY A 13 12.56 10.21 3.82
CA GLY A 13 12.30 11.23 2.79
C GLY A 13 10.85 11.24 2.31
N TYR A 14 10.29 10.07 2.04
CA TYR A 14 8.88 9.92 1.65
C TYR A 14 7.94 10.43 2.74
N ARG A 15 8.21 10.08 4.01
CA ARG A 15 7.41 10.56 5.15
C ARG A 15 7.53 12.06 5.38
N ALA A 16 8.72 12.63 5.18
CA ALA A 16 8.92 14.06 5.27
C ALA A 16 8.11 14.80 4.20
N ALA A 17 8.11 14.31 2.96
CA ALA A 17 7.30 14.86 1.89
C ALA A 17 5.80 14.75 2.19
N LEU A 18 5.34 13.61 2.68
CA LEU A 18 3.92 13.41 3.06
C LEU A 18 3.53 14.31 4.24
N ALA A 19 4.37 14.43 5.26
CA ALA A 19 4.14 15.31 6.40
C ALA A 19 4.11 16.78 5.99
N TRP A 20 4.90 17.17 5.00
CA TRP A 20 4.88 18.51 4.45
C TRP A 20 3.59 18.81 3.66
N MET A 21 3.03 17.82 2.95
CA MET A 21 1.77 17.98 2.21
C MET A 21 0.53 17.90 3.11
N GLU A 22 0.61 17.21 4.25
CA GLU A 22 -0.51 16.93 5.14
C GLU A 22 -1.29 18.19 5.62
N PRO A 23 -0.66 19.35 5.91
CA PRO A 23 -1.37 20.58 6.28
C PRO A 23 -2.23 21.17 5.17
N TRP A 24 -1.86 20.90 3.91
CA TRP A 24 -2.52 21.48 2.72
C TRP A 24 -3.68 20.63 2.22
N ILE A 25 -3.80 19.41 2.68
CA ILE A 25 -4.84 18.46 2.23
C ILE A 25 -5.85 18.25 3.35
N PRO A 26 -7.16 18.42 3.07
CA PRO A 26 -8.18 18.13 4.06
C PRO A 26 -8.17 16.64 4.42
N VAL A 27 -7.94 16.34 5.71
CA VAL A 27 -8.00 14.99 6.26
C VAL A 27 -9.32 14.84 7.00
N PRO A 28 -10.30 14.12 6.43
CA PRO A 28 -11.61 13.96 7.07
C PRO A 28 -11.49 13.14 8.36
N ASN A 29 -12.32 13.48 9.35
CA ASN A 29 -12.40 12.73 10.61
C ASN A 29 -13.27 11.47 10.43
N ILE A 30 -12.82 10.55 9.61
CA ILE A 30 -13.45 9.25 9.33
C ILE A 30 -12.65 8.16 10.04
N ASN A 31 -13.28 7.02 10.35
CA ASN A 31 -12.54 5.88 10.88
C ASN A 31 -11.51 5.40 9.84
N PRO A 32 -10.22 5.27 10.19
CA PRO A 32 -9.16 4.79 9.31
C PRO A 32 -9.53 3.52 8.53
N SER A 33 -10.22 2.58 9.16
CA SER A 33 -10.65 1.32 8.52
C SER A 33 -11.48 1.50 7.24
N TRP A 34 -12.18 2.64 7.08
CA TRP A 34 -12.90 2.93 5.84
C TRP A 34 -11.96 3.21 4.67
N TRP A 35 -10.83 3.85 4.94
CA TRP A 35 -9.81 4.09 3.92
C TRP A 35 -9.17 2.78 3.46
N SER A 36 -8.84 1.90 4.40
CA SER A 36 -8.31 0.56 4.09
C SER A 36 -9.33 -0.26 3.27
N LEU A 37 -10.63 -0.19 3.62
CA LEU A 37 -11.69 -0.86 2.85
C LEU A 37 -11.81 -0.30 1.43
N LEU A 38 -11.78 1.02 1.26
CA LEU A 38 -11.81 1.66 -0.06
C LEU A 38 -10.59 1.26 -0.90
N GLY A 39 -9.40 1.21 -0.30
CA GLY A 39 -8.20 0.72 -0.96
C GLY A 39 -8.34 -0.73 -1.42
N LEU A 40 -8.89 -1.60 -0.57
CA LEU A 40 -9.15 -3.00 -0.93
C LEU A 40 -10.16 -3.11 -2.09
N LEU A 41 -11.26 -2.37 -2.05
CA LEU A 41 -12.26 -2.35 -3.13
C LEU A 41 -11.66 -1.84 -4.44
N GLY A 42 -10.82 -0.78 -4.40
CA GLY A 42 -10.08 -0.30 -5.56
C GLY A 42 -9.13 -1.35 -6.14
N SER A 43 -8.47 -2.12 -5.27
CA SER A 43 -7.59 -3.21 -5.68
C SER A 43 -8.35 -4.37 -6.34
N VAL A 44 -9.51 -4.73 -5.80
CA VAL A 44 -10.41 -5.73 -6.42
C VAL A 44 -10.92 -5.23 -7.78
N ALA A 45 -11.25 -3.94 -7.89
CA ALA A 45 -11.69 -3.35 -9.15
C ALA A 45 -10.64 -3.47 -10.26
N CYS A 46 -9.34 -3.53 -9.94
CA CYS A 46 -8.27 -3.77 -10.92
C CYS A 46 -8.45 -5.07 -11.71
N LEU A 47 -9.09 -6.10 -11.12
CA LEU A 47 -9.36 -7.39 -11.79
C LEU A 47 -10.32 -7.24 -12.97
N TYR A 48 -11.18 -6.23 -12.95
CA TYR A 48 -12.24 -6.02 -13.94
C TYR A 48 -11.90 -4.94 -14.96
N VAL A 49 -10.82 -4.20 -14.76
CA VAL A 49 -10.37 -3.13 -15.65
C VAL A 49 -9.29 -3.66 -16.59
N ALA A 50 -9.53 -3.60 -17.88
CA ALA A 50 -8.58 -4.08 -18.90
C ALA A 50 -7.54 -3.01 -19.30
N SER A 51 -7.92 -1.72 -19.27
CA SER A 51 -7.05 -0.65 -19.73
C SER A 51 -5.92 -0.32 -18.75
N PRO A 52 -4.66 -0.15 -19.21
CA PRO A 52 -3.55 0.25 -18.35
C PRO A 52 -3.80 1.57 -17.63
N GLY A 53 -4.43 2.55 -18.31
CA GLY A 53 -4.78 3.84 -17.70
C GLY A 53 -5.80 3.72 -16.58
N GLY A 54 -6.82 2.87 -16.76
CA GLY A 54 -7.79 2.60 -15.71
C GLY A 54 -7.16 1.91 -14.49
N LYS A 55 -6.29 0.93 -14.73
CA LYS A 55 -5.53 0.27 -13.66
C LYS A 55 -4.60 1.26 -12.93
N LEU A 56 -3.91 2.10 -13.69
CA LEU A 56 -3.06 3.15 -13.13
C LEU A 56 -3.84 4.07 -12.19
N ALA A 57 -5.02 4.55 -12.63
CA ALA A 57 -5.88 5.40 -11.82
C ALA A 57 -6.35 4.70 -10.54
N LEU A 58 -6.71 3.40 -10.63
CA LEU A 58 -7.10 2.61 -9.46
C LEU A 58 -5.93 2.40 -8.49
N VAL A 59 -4.74 2.01 -8.97
CA VAL A 59 -3.56 1.81 -8.13
C VAL A 59 -3.14 3.12 -7.46
N PHE A 60 -3.21 4.25 -8.18
CA PHE A 60 -2.98 5.57 -7.60
C PHE A 60 -4.02 5.89 -6.51
N GLY A 61 -5.30 5.61 -6.75
CA GLY A 61 -6.37 5.75 -5.75
C GLY A 61 -6.11 4.92 -4.50
N VAL A 62 -5.68 3.65 -4.66
CA VAL A 62 -5.28 2.78 -3.53
C VAL A 62 -4.14 3.39 -2.72
N LEU A 63 -3.11 3.92 -3.37
CA LEU A 63 -2.01 4.60 -2.66
C LEU A 63 -2.48 5.86 -1.94
N LEU A 64 -3.43 6.60 -2.49
CA LEU A 64 -4.05 7.74 -1.81
C LEU A 64 -4.84 7.32 -0.58
N THR A 65 -5.62 6.24 -0.64
CA THR A 65 -6.36 5.73 0.53
C THR A 65 -5.42 5.28 1.63
N ASP A 66 -4.31 4.61 1.30
CA ASP A 66 -3.27 4.22 2.26
C ASP A 66 -2.65 5.46 2.94
N TRP A 67 -2.43 6.54 2.15
CA TRP A 67 -1.92 7.79 2.70
C TRP A 67 -2.94 8.47 3.62
N TRP A 68 -4.22 8.54 3.23
CA TRP A 68 -5.28 9.12 4.05
C TRP A 68 -5.53 8.35 5.33
N ASP A 69 -5.46 7.02 5.30
CA ASP A 69 -5.53 6.19 6.50
C ASP A 69 -4.45 6.59 7.50
N GLY A 70 -3.19 6.63 7.07
CA GLY A 70 -2.08 7.05 7.90
C GLY A 70 -2.20 8.51 8.39
N ALA A 71 -2.67 9.44 7.53
CA ALA A 71 -2.86 10.84 7.89
C ALA A 71 -4.01 11.00 8.92
N THR A 72 -5.11 10.29 8.73
CA THR A 72 -6.26 10.29 9.66
C THR A 72 -5.84 9.75 11.04
N ALA A 73 -5.10 8.63 11.06
CA ALA A 73 -4.62 8.04 12.30
C ALA A 73 -3.71 8.99 13.08
N ARG A 74 -2.79 9.69 12.41
CA ARG A 74 -1.89 10.67 13.03
C ARG A 74 -2.63 11.91 13.54
N ARG A 75 -3.49 12.50 12.70
CA ARG A 75 -4.13 13.80 12.99
C ARG A 75 -5.19 13.71 14.09
N HIS A 76 -5.89 12.58 14.15
CA HIS A 76 -6.97 12.39 15.12
C HIS A 76 -6.57 11.49 16.30
N HIS A 77 -5.26 11.24 16.50
CA HIS A 77 -4.72 10.39 17.55
C HIS A 77 -5.38 9.02 17.67
N ARG A 78 -5.92 8.50 16.56
CA ARG A 78 -6.53 7.18 16.46
C ARG A 78 -5.46 6.14 16.11
N MET A 79 -4.46 6.02 16.96
CA MET A 79 -3.47 4.97 16.79
C MET A 79 -4.14 3.63 17.09
N SER A 80 -4.26 2.79 16.07
CA SER A 80 -4.68 1.42 16.24
C SER A 80 -3.69 0.69 17.15
N GLY A 81 -4.19 -0.06 18.12
CA GLY A 81 -3.39 -0.97 18.91
C GLY A 81 -2.76 -2.06 18.03
N ARG A 82 -2.09 -3.02 18.65
CA ARG A 82 -1.44 -4.14 17.93
C ARG A 82 -2.39 -4.88 16.96
N GLU A 83 -3.64 -5.04 17.35
CA GLU A 83 -4.67 -5.70 16.52
C GLU A 83 -4.98 -4.89 15.25
N GLY A 84 -5.17 -3.58 15.36
CA GLY A 84 -5.39 -2.70 14.22
C GLY A 84 -4.22 -2.73 13.25
N TYR A 85 -2.98 -2.73 13.75
CA TYR A 85 -1.78 -2.86 12.92
C TYR A 85 -1.75 -4.18 12.13
N ILE A 86 -2.16 -5.30 12.75
CA ILE A 86 -2.21 -6.60 12.05
C ILE A 86 -3.27 -6.56 10.94
N VAL A 87 -4.44 -6.01 11.22
CA VAL A 87 -5.52 -5.88 10.22
C VAL A 87 -5.06 -5.03 9.04
N ASP A 88 -4.42 -3.90 9.28
CA ASP A 88 -3.89 -3.02 8.22
C ASP A 88 -2.87 -3.75 7.34
N VAL A 89 -1.91 -4.47 7.96
CA VAL A 89 -0.91 -5.25 7.21
C VAL A 89 -1.58 -6.34 6.37
N VAL A 90 -2.59 -7.01 6.88
CA VAL A 90 -3.32 -8.06 6.15
C VAL A 90 -4.07 -7.46 4.96
N ILE A 91 -4.83 -6.38 5.17
CA ILE A 91 -5.55 -5.68 4.10
C ILE A 91 -4.58 -5.20 3.01
N ASP A 92 -3.46 -4.63 3.39
CA ASP A 92 -2.41 -4.18 2.47
C ASP A 92 -1.87 -5.33 1.61
N ARG A 93 -1.63 -6.50 2.21
CA ARG A 93 -1.18 -7.67 1.45
C ARG A 93 -2.24 -8.16 0.48
N PHE A 94 -3.51 -8.21 0.88
CA PHE A 94 -4.60 -8.58 -0.03
C PHE A 94 -4.76 -7.58 -1.17
N SER A 95 -4.72 -6.27 -0.89
CA SER A 95 -4.75 -5.22 -1.90
C SER A 95 -3.64 -5.38 -2.92
N GLU A 96 -2.41 -5.62 -2.46
CA GLU A 96 -1.25 -5.83 -3.34
C GLU A 96 -1.40 -7.11 -4.18
N ALA A 97 -1.93 -8.19 -3.60
CA ALA A 97 -2.21 -9.42 -4.32
C ALA A 97 -3.21 -9.21 -5.46
N PHE A 98 -4.32 -8.51 -5.24
CA PHE A 98 -5.34 -8.25 -6.28
C PHE A 98 -4.79 -7.38 -7.40
N ILE A 99 -3.98 -6.36 -7.11
CA ILE A 99 -3.34 -5.52 -8.11
C ILE A 99 -2.48 -6.36 -9.05
N PHE A 100 -1.64 -7.26 -8.54
CA PHE A 100 -0.76 -8.07 -9.39
C PHE A 100 -1.48 -9.24 -10.05
N LEU A 101 -2.52 -9.80 -9.42
CA LEU A 101 -3.39 -10.81 -10.03
C LEU A 101 -4.13 -10.26 -11.25
N ALA A 102 -4.47 -8.97 -11.28
CA ALA A 102 -5.15 -8.35 -12.40
C ALA A 102 -4.37 -8.44 -13.72
N ASP A 103 -3.05 -8.65 -13.66
CA ASP A 103 -2.18 -8.79 -14.82
C ASP A 103 -1.39 -10.10 -14.83
N ILE A 104 -1.87 -11.13 -14.14
CA ILE A 104 -1.19 -12.43 -14.01
C ILE A 104 -0.99 -13.14 -15.36
N SER A 105 -1.82 -12.85 -16.35
CA SER A 105 -1.67 -13.37 -17.72
C SER A 105 -0.47 -12.79 -18.44
N HIS A 106 -0.05 -11.56 -18.09
CA HIS A 106 1.10 -10.90 -18.67
C HIS A 106 2.41 -11.35 -18.00
N PRO A 107 3.53 -11.54 -18.77
CA PRO A 107 4.80 -11.98 -18.19
C PRO A 107 5.30 -11.11 -17.03
N LEU A 108 5.25 -9.78 -17.17
CA LEU A 108 5.62 -8.86 -16.09
C LEU A 108 4.69 -8.97 -14.87
N GLY A 109 3.38 -9.15 -15.09
CA GLY A 109 2.43 -9.36 -14.00
C GLY A 109 2.78 -10.59 -13.15
N ARG A 110 3.20 -11.70 -13.80
CA ARG A 110 3.70 -12.89 -13.09
C ARG A 110 4.95 -12.60 -12.28
N VAL A 111 5.90 -11.87 -12.85
CA VAL A 111 7.12 -11.48 -12.13
C VAL A 111 6.78 -10.66 -10.88
N PHE A 112 5.91 -9.66 -11.03
CA PHE A 112 5.49 -8.84 -9.89
C PHE A 112 4.71 -9.64 -8.85
N PHE A 113 3.88 -10.59 -9.27
CA PHE A 113 3.20 -11.49 -8.33
C PHE A 113 4.17 -12.36 -7.55
N VAL A 114 5.21 -12.91 -8.18
CA VAL A 114 6.27 -13.65 -7.50
C VAL A 114 7.05 -12.73 -6.53
N LEU A 115 7.41 -11.52 -6.97
CA LEU A 115 8.06 -10.53 -6.11
C LEU A 115 7.19 -10.16 -4.90
N PHE A 116 5.87 -10.07 -5.10
CA PHE A 116 4.91 -9.86 -4.01
C PHE A 116 4.96 -11.02 -3.00
N LEU A 117 4.96 -12.28 -3.45
CA LEU A 117 5.05 -13.43 -2.55
C LEU A 117 6.35 -13.40 -1.73
N VAL A 118 7.48 -13.10 -2.38
CA VAL A 118 8.79 -12.96 -1.71
C VAL A 118 8.76 -11.80 -0.70
N ASN A 119 8.19 -10.64 -1.09
CA ASN A 119 8.06 -9.48 -0.23
C ASN A 119 7.17 -9.77 0.99
N THR A 120 6.08 -10.51 0.79
CA THR A 120 5.17 -10.92 1.86
C THR A 120 5.86 -11.90 2.82
N ALA A 121 6.55 -12.91 2.30
CA ALA A 121 7.34 -13.84 3.11
C ALA A 121 8.44 -13.11 3.91
N SER A 122 9.13 -12.15 3.28
CA SER A 122 10.15 -11.31 3.93
C SER A 122 9.52 -10.44 5.05
N THR A 123 8.33 -9.91 4.83
CA THR A 123 7.60 -9.12 5.84
C THR A 123 7.22 -9.98 7.04
N LEU A 124 6.71 -11.19 6.81
CA LEU A 124 6.37 -12.14 7.88
C LEU A 124 7.60 -12.58 8.67
N TRP A 125 8.71 -12.84 7.96
CA TRP A 125 9.99 -13.16 8.61
C TRP A 125 10.53 -11.98 9.41
N GLY A 126 10.47 -10.78 8.83
CA GLY A 126 10.87 -9.53 9.48
C GLY A 126 10.07 -9.22 10.74
N ALA A 127 8.78 -9.55 10.76
CA ALA A 127 7.94 -9.40 11.94
C ALA A 127 8.44 -10.23 13.13
N ARG A 128 9.07 -11.37 12.87
CA ARG A 128 9.67 -12.24 13.89
C ARG A 128 11.06 -11.77 14.33
N THR A 129 11.84 -11.17 13.43
CA THR A 129 13.25 -10.81 13.65
C THR A 129 13.48 -9.32 13.93
N GLY A 130 12.43 -8.48 13.85
CA GLY A 130 12.51 -7.02 14.02
C GLY A 130 13.17 -6.28 12.86
N LYS A 131 13.52 -6.97 11.77
CA LYS A 131 14.17 -6.39 10.58
C LYS A 131 13.18 -6.34 9.40
N HIS A 132 12.48 -5.25 9.24
CA HIS A 132 11.55 -5.08 8.12
C HIS A 132 12.24 -4.43 6.91
N ARG A 133 12.21 -5.13 5.76
CA ARG A 133 12.50 -4.56 4.45
C ARG A 133 11.25 -4.74 3.59
N ILE A 134 10.58 -3.64 3.26
CA ILE A 134 9.40 -3.64 2.41
C ILE A 134 9.80 -3.01 1.08
N LEU A 135 9.57 -3.74 -0.01
CA LEU A 135 9.76 -3.21 -1.37
C LEU A 135 8.51 -2.42 -1.77
N PRO A 136 8.65 -1.22 -2.37
CA PRO A 136 7.52 -0.40 -2.81
C PRO A 136 6.97 -0.91 -4.16
N LEU A 137 6.52 -2.16 -4.21
CA LEU A 137 6.13 -2.82 -5.47
C LEU A 137 4.99 -2.11 -6.19
N ARG A 138 4.01 -1.54 -5.47
CA ARG A 138 2.91 -0.77 -6.06
C ARG A 138 3.40 0.46 -6.83
N ALA A 139 4.37 1.19 -6.26
CA ALA A 139 4.93 2.38 -6.92
C ALA A 139 5.72 2.01 -8.18
N VAL A 140 6.49 0.92 -8.12
CA VAL A 140 7.20 0.40 -9.30
C VAL A 140 6.22 -0.09 -10.37
N TRP A 141 5.13 -0.75 -9.97
CA TRP A 141 4.08 -1.21 -10.87
C TRP A 141 3.38 -0.04 -11.58
N MET A 142 3.14 1.07 -10.89
CA MET A 142 2.64 2.29 -11.54
C MET A 142 3.54 2.77 -12.67
N GLY A 143 4.86 2.70 -12.48
CA GLY A 143 5.83 3.01 -13.53
C GLY A 143 5.70 2.07 -14.75
N VAL A 144 5.45 0.79 -14.51
CA VAL A 144 5.20 -0.19 -15.59
C VAL A 144 3.90 0.12 -16.35
N LEU A 145 2.82 0.43 -15.62
CA LEU A 145 1.54 0.81 -16.24
C LEU A 145 1.65 2.09 -17.05
N LEU A 146 2.39 3.09 -16.54
CA LEU A 146 2.69 4.32 -17.28
C LEU A 146 3.46 4.01 -18.58
N TRP A 147 4.47 3.16 -18.49
CA TRP A 147 5.24 2.77 -19.65
C TRP A 147 4.36 2.07 -20.71
N TRP A 148 3.43 1.20 -20.30
CA TRP A 148 2.48 0.56 -21.23
C TRP A 148 1.47 1.51 -21.86
N MET A 149 1.26 2.68 -21.27
CA MET A 149 0.38 3.71 -21.87
C MET A 149 1.08 4.54 -22.93
N VAL A 150 2.42 4.65 -22.87
CA VAL A 150 3.21 5.53 -23.74
C VAL A 150 3.87 4.74 -24.88
N GLY A 151 4.13 3.46 -24.71
CA GLY A 151 4.77 2.57 -25.70
C GLY A 151 3.77 1.76 -26.46
#